data_26d8322797718b3201f861b749ba4a43
#
_entry.id   26d8322797718b3201f861b749ba4a43
#
_cell.length_a   1.000
_cell.length_b   1.000
_cell.length_c   1.000
_cell.angle_alpha   90.00
_cell.angle_beta   90.00
_cell.angle_gamma   90.00
#
_symmetry.space_group_name_H-M   'P 1'
#
loop_
_entity.id
_entity.type
_entity.pdbx_description
1 polymer ?
#
loop_
_entity_poly.entity_id
_entity_poly.type
_entity_poly.pdbx_seq_one_letter_code
_entity_poly.pdbx_strand_id
1 'polypeptide(L)'
;RRALGISLIRFAIDEIPNTLNLVEPDNSINYNNIKTFTVADWALLLSFAQNLKTTENTNLSFGINAKVIYRKIGSFATAWGFGLDAGLQYRGQRSHFGVMARDISTTFNAWSFKFTDQEKEVLYLTKNDIPVKSTELTMPRLVLGGGYNFRLGSSVSLLAELNADLTFDGKRNTVLSGNTVSVDPRLGREANIEDVFFVRAGINNFQQAIK
;
A
#
# COMPACT_ATOMS: atom_id res chain seq x y z
N ARG A 1 17.19 -18.00 14.32
CA ARG A 1 16.03 -18.63 13.65
C ARG A 1 15.84 -17.96 12.29
N ARG A 2 15.32 -18.73 11.31
CA ARG A 2 14.98 -18.27 9.97
C ARG A 2 13.53 -18.62 9.69
N ALA A 3 12.85 -17.79 8.92
CA ALA A 3 11.46 -18.01 8.49
C ALA A 3 11.33 -17.67 7.01
N LEU A 4 10.51 -18.44 6.32
CA LEU A 4 10.04 -18.18 4.97
C LEU A 4 8.53 -17.98 4.99
N GLY A 5 8.02 -17.10 4.15
CA GLY A 5 6.60 -16.84 4.02
C GLY A 5 6.20 -16.64 2.57
N ILE A 6 4.98 -17.04 2.26
CA ILE A 6 4.33 -16.76 0.98
C ILE A 6 2.98 -16.11 1.30
N SER A 7 2.69 -15.00 0.66
CA SER A 7 1.41 -14.30 0.80
C SER A 7 0.84 -13.96 -0.57
N LEU A 8 -0.46 -14.15 -0.72
CA LEU A 8 -1.21 -13.72 -1.89
C LEU A 8 -2.26 -12.70 -1.44
N ILE A 9 -2.21 -11.52 -2.02
CA ILE A 9 -3.15 -10.44 -1.73
C ILE A 9 -3.94 -10.18 -3.02
N ARG A 10 -5.26 -10.05 -2.91
CA ARG A 10 -6.14 -9.60 -3.98
C ARG A 10 -6.95 -8.41 -3.49
N PHE A 11 -6.92 -7.34 -4.27
CA PHE A 11 -7.83 -6.21 -4.14
C PHE A 11 -8.63 -6.08 -5.41
N ALA A 12 -9.95 -5.91 -5.33
CA ALA A 12 -10.79 -5.78 -6.50
C ALA A 12 -11.94 -4.79 -6.26
N ILE A 13 -12.34 -4.14 -7.34
CA ILE A 13 -13.55 -3.32 -7.42
C ILE A 13 -14.37 -3.89 -8.58
N ASP A 14 -15.53 -4.40 -8.25
CA ASP A 14 -16.43 -5.01 -9.22
C ASP A 14 -17.52 -4.03 -9.66
N GLU A 15 -18.23 -4.40 -10.72
CA GLU A 15 -19.41 -3.68 -11.21
C GLU A 15 -19.17 -2.22 -11.64
N ILE A 16 -17.98 -1.92 -12.15
CA ILE A 16 -17.67 -0.59 -12.70
C ILE A 16 -18.39 -0.42 -14.03
N PRO A 17 -19.25 0.61 -14.20
CA PRO A 17 -19.99 0.81 -15.45
C PRO A 17 -19.04 1.15 -16.61
N ASN A 18 -19.15 0.44 -17.71
CA ASN A 18 -18.52 0.79 -18.98
C ASN A 18 -19.52 1.54 -19.86
N THR A 19 -19.24 2.79 -20.11
CA THR A 19 -20.09 3.70 -20.89
C THR A 19 -19.56 3.99 -22.30
N LEU A 20 -18.54 3.26 -22.76
CA LEU A 20 -17.93 3.48 -24.08
C LEU A 20 -18.92 3.30 -25.24
N ASN A 21 -19.91 2.44 -25.08
CA ASN A 21 -20.94 2.18 -26.09
C ASN A 21 -22.31 2.79 -25.72
N LEU A 22 -22.32 3.84 -24.88
CA LEU A 22 -23.54 4.47 -24.43
C LEU A 22 -24.28 5.21 -25.55
N VAL A 23 -23.52 5.83 -26.46
CA VAL A 23 -24.04 6.62 -27.58
C VAL A 23 -24.07 5.76 -28.84
N GLU A 24 -25.25 5.64 -29.44
CA GLU A 24 -25.46 4.96 -30.71
C GLU A 24 -25.00 5.83 -31.90
N PRO A 25 -24.80 5.25 -33.10
CA PRO A 25 -24.38 5.98 -34.30
C PRO A 25 -25.34 7.13 -34.72
N ASP A 26 -26.61 7.07 -34.30
CA ASP A 26 -27.62 8.11 -34.54
C ASP A 26 -27.61 9.22 -33.47
N ASN A 27 -26.62 9.24 -32.58
CA ASN A 27 -26.50 10.11 -31.41
C ASN A 27 -27.57 9.90 -30.32
N SER A 28 -28.37 8.85 -30.38
CA SER A 28 -29.24 8.47 -29.26
C SER A 28 -28.46 7.84 -28.11
N ILE A 29 -28.98 7.99 -26.89
CA ILE A 29 -28.39 7.38 -25.68
C ILE A 29 -29.13 6.09 -25.38
N ASN A 30 -28.36 4.97 -25.36
CA ASN A 30 -28.93 3.66 -25.05
C ASN A 30 -28.28 3.09 -23.76
N TYR A 31 -29.00 3.19 -22.66
CA TYR A 31 -28.54 2.70 -21.34
C TYR A 31 -28.41 1.16 -21.30
N ASN A 32 -29.06 0.42 -22.20
CA ASN A 32 -28.92 -1.03 -22.26
C ASN A 32 -27.53 -1.47 -22.74
N ASN A 33 -26.74 -0.56 -23.30
CA ASN A 33 -25.36 -0.82 -23.73
C ASN A 33 -24.35 -0.72 -22.57
N ILE A 34 -24.79 -0.32 -21.39
CA ILE A 34 -23.93 -0.27 -20.21
C ILE A 34 -23.60 -1.70 -19.77
N LYS A 35 -22.34 -2.07 -19.89
CA LYS A 35 -21.77 -3.30 -19.35
C LYS A 35 -20.92 -2.97 -18.15
N THR A 36 -20.75 -3.90 -17.23
CA THR A 36 -19.86 -3.72 -16.10
C THR A 36 -18.53 -4.44 -16.33
N PHE A 37 -17.48 -3.95 -15.68
CA PHE A 37 -16.19 -4.62 -15.64
C PHE A 37 -15.58 -4.57 -14.23
N THR A 38 -14.57 -5.39 -13.99
CA THR A 38 -13.84 -5.48 -12.72
C THR A 38 -12.44 -4.91 -12.91
N VAL A 39 -11.98 -4.14 -11.93
CA VAL A 39 -10.56 -3.81 -11.74
C VAL A 39 -10.04 -4.68 -10.61
N ALA A 40 -8.93 -5.36 -10.82
CA ALA A 40 -8.34 -6.22 -9.80
C ALA A 40 -6.82 -6.18 -9.84
N ASP A 41 -6.24 -6.11 -8.64
CA ASP A 41 -4.82 -6.16 -8.36
C ASP A 41 -4.52 -7.42 -7.55
N TRP A 42 -3.50 -8.16 -7.96
CA TRP A 42 -2.97 -9.31 -7.23
C TRP A 42 -1.51 -9.04 -6.89
N ALA A 43 -1.09 -9.38 -5.69
CA ALA A 43 0.30 -9.33 -5.28
C ALA A 43 0.70 -10.65 -4.63
N LEU A 44 1.70 -11.30 -5.21
CA LEU A 44 2.39 -12.44 -4.62
C LEU A 44 3.65 -11.94 -3.94
N LEU A 45 3.79 -12.23 -2.64
CA LEU A 45 4.95 -11.85 -1.84
C LEU A 45 5.68 -13.12 -1.40
N LEU A 46 6.99 -13.13 -1.63
CA LEU A 46 7.92 -14.12 -1.10
C LEU A 46 8.77 -13.44 -0.04
N SER A 47 8.64 -13.90 1.19
CA SER A 47 9.22 -13.28 2.36
C SER A 47 10.31 -14.18 2.96
N PHE A 48 11.42 -13.56 3.36
CA PHE A 48 12.45 -14.19 4.16
C PHE A 48 12.74 -13.31 5.37
N ALA A 49 12.85 -13.93 6.54
CA ALA A 49 13.24 -13.25 7.77
C ALA A 49 14.27 -14.07 8.57
N GLN A 50 15.15 -13.37 9.24
CA GLN A 50 16.18 -13.97 10.07
C GLN A 50 16.49 -13.12 11.30
N ASN A 51 16.66 -13.77 12.45
CA ASN A 51 17.23 -13.13 13.63
C ASN A 51 18.73 -12.94 13.43
N LEU A 52 19.20 -11.70 13.54
CA LEU A 52 20.61 -11.33 13.46
C LEU A 52 21.30 -11.53 14.81
N LYS A 53 20.63 -11.08 15.87
CA LYS A 53 21.12 -11.20 17.24
C LYS A 53 19.96 -11.45 18.17
N THR A 54 20.08 -12.48 19.00
CA THR A 54 19.12 -12.82 20.04
C THR A 54 19.86 -12.94 21.36
N THR A 55 19.43 -12.21 22.37
CA THR A 55 19.88 -12.27 23.75
C THR A 55 18.65 -12.57 24.60
N GLU A 56 18.78 -12.87 25.88
CA GLU A 56 17.66 -13.13 26.79
C GLU A 56 16.59 -12.02 26.74
N ASN A 57 17.04 -10.77 26.63
CA ASN A 57 16.18 -9.57 26.73
C ASN A 57 15.99 -8.80 25.43
N THR A 58 16.72 -9.17 24.38
CA THR A 58 16.68 -8.40 23.13
C THR A 58 16.72 -9.31 21.90
N ASN A 59 16.02 -8.92 20.86
CA ASN A 59 16.06 -9.57 19.56
C ASN A 59 16.19 -8.51 18.46
N LEU A 60 17.19 -8.66 17.61
CA LEU A 60 17.34 -7.92 16.38
C LEU A 60 17.10 -8.87 15.21
N SER A 61 16.15 -8.53 14.36
CA SER A 61 15.80 -9.32 13.18
C SER A 61 15.72 -8.45 11.93
N PHE A 62 15.94 -9.08 10.78
CA PHE A 62 15.71 -8.45 9.50
C PHE A 62 14.75 -9.30 8.67
N GLY A 63 14.11 -8.65 7.71
CA GLY A 63 13.24 -9.30 6.74
C GLY A 63 13.37 -8.64 5.37
N ILE A 64 13.16 -9.44 4.34
CA ILE A 64 13.07 -8.99 2.95
C ILE A 64 11.85 -9.61 2.30
N ASN A 65 11.21 -8.87 1.39
CA ASN A 65 10.14 -9.36 0.54
C ASN A 65 10.48 -9.11 -0.92
N ALA A 66 10.30 -10.11 -1.76
CA ALA A 66 10.18 -9.93 -3.18
C ALA A 66 8.69 -10.00 -3.54
N LYS A 67 8.20 -9.04 -4.33
CA LYS A 67 6.80 -8.98 -4.72
C LYS A 67 6.65 -8.96 -6.23
N VAL A 68 5.69 -9.75 -6.70
CA VAL A 68 5.22 -9.76 -8.07
C VAL A 68 3.79 -9.26 -8.06
N ILE A 69 3.51 -8.25 -8.87
CA ILE A 69 2.21 -7.60 -8.93
C ILE A 69 1.62 -7.86 -10.32
N TYR A 70 0.36 -8.30 -10.36
CA TYR A 70 -0.42 -8.38 -11.58
C TYR A 70 -1.66 -7.53 -11.42
N ARG A 71 -1.88 -6.62 -12.36
CA ARG A 71 -3.03 -5.70 -12.35
C ARG A 71 -3.84 -5.89 -13.61
N LYS A 72 -5.17 -5.84 -13.48
CA LYS A 72 -6.09 -5.99 -14.61
C LYS A 72 -7.23 -4.98 -14.50
N ILE A 73 -7.49 -4.27 -15.59
CA ILE A 73 -8.61 -3.33 -15.73
C ILE A 73 -9.51 -3.86 -16.83
N GLY A 74 -10.56 -4.59 -16.46
CA GLY A 74 -11.50 -5.20 -17.40
C GLY A 74 -10.81 -5.99 -18.51
N SER A 75 -11.18 -5.71 -19.76
CA SER A 75 -10.51 -6.15 -20.98
C SER A 75 -9.47 -5.16 -21.51
N PHE A 76 -9.43 -3.95 -20.93
CA PHE A 76 -8.74 -2.79 -21.51
C PHE A 76 -7.25 -2.78 -21.25
N ALA A 77 -6.83 -3.19 -20.04
CA ALA A 77 -5.43 -3.10 -19.67
C ALA A 77 -5.00 -4.20 -18.70
N THR A 78 -3.74 -4.56 -18.81
CA THR A 78 -3.04 -5.42 -17.83
C THR A 78 -1.68 -4.83 -17.53
N ALA A 79 -1.18 -5.04 -16.31
CA ALA A 79 0.18 -4.67 -15.95
C ALA A 79 0.85 -5.78 -15.14
N TRP A 80 2.16 -5.88 -15.32
CA TRP A 80 3.04 -6.66 -14.47
C TRP A 80 4.02 -5.74 -13.77
N GLY A 81 4.21 -5.97 -12.48
CA GLY A 81 5.11 -5.20 -11.65
C GLY A 81 5.97 -6.08 -10.75
N PHE A 82 7.13 -5.54 -10.39
CA PHE A 82 8.09 -6.18 -9.49
C PHE A 82 8.62 -5.16 -8.51
N GLY A 83 8.83 -5.58 -7.28
CA GLY A 83 9.38 -4.72 -6.24
C GLY A 83 10.01 -5.51 -5.11
N LEU A 84 10.84 -4.81 -4.35
CA LEU A 84 11.51 -5.34 -3.16
C LEU A 84 11.22 -4.46 -1.96
N ASP A 85 11.03 -5.10 -0.81
CA ASP A 85 10.94 -4.43 0.48
C ASP A 85 11.99 -5.03 1.42
N ALA A 86 12.50 -4.23 2.36
CA ALA A 86 13.36 -4.72 3.42
C ALA A 86 13.06 -4.00 4.74
N GLY A 87 13.29 -4.69 5.85
CA GLY A 87 13.06 -4.13 7.16
C GLY A 87 13.97 -4.69 8.23
N LEU A 88 14.16 -3.88 9.26
CA LEU A 88 14.84 -4.24 10.49
C LEU A 88 13.87 -4.04 11.66
N GLN A 89 13.88 -4.96 12.59
CA GLN A 89 13.10 -4.89 13.82
C GLN A 89 14.00 -5.18 15.01
N TYR A 90 13.99 -4.27 15.96
CA TYR A 90 14.56 -4.45 17.29
C TYR A 90 13.44 -4.62 18.30
N ARG A 91 13.51 -5.63 19.13
CA ARG A 91 12.60 -5.89 20.24
C ARG A 91 13.40 -6.08 21.51
N GLY A 92 13.27 -5.14 22.45
CA GLY A 92 13.76 -5.22 23.81
C GLY A 92 12.66 -5.67 24.78
N GLN A 93 12.97 -5.68 26.08
CA GLN A 93 11.99 -6.05 27.13
C GLN A 93 10.78 -5.11 27.18
N ARG A 94 11.01 -3.81 27.00
CA ARG A 94 9.96 -2.78 27.07
C ARG A 94 9.87 -1.91 25.84
N SER A 95 10.94 -1.86 25.04
CA SER A 95 11.02 -1.04 23.84
C SER A 95 11.05 -1.89 22.59
N HIS A 96 10.42 -1.42 21.52
CA HIS A 96 10.56 -1.99 20.19
C HIS A 96 10.68 -0.89 19.16
N PHE A 97 11.50 -1.14 18.14
CA PHE A 97 11.73 -0.23 17.04
C PHE A 97 11.70 -1.01 15.73
N GLY A 98 11.17 -0.38 14.71
CA GLY A 98 11.12 -0.94 13.38
C GLY A 98 11.48 0.11 12.33
N VAL A 99 12.19 -0.34 11.32
CA VAL A 99 12.46 0.44 10.10
C VAL A 99 12.12 -0.47 8.93
N MET A 100 11.26 0.00 8.03
CA MET A 100 10.90 -0.73 6.83
C MET A 100 11.03 0.18 5.62
N ALA A 101 11.87 -0.17 4.69
CA ALA A 101 11.94 0.43 3.37
C ALA A 101 11.08 -0.39 2.42
N ARG A 102 10.03 0.23 1.89
CA ARG A 102 9.12 -0.35 0.91
C ARG A 102 9.49 0.15 -0.47
N ASP A 103 9.30 -0.71 -1.45
CA ASP A 103 9.58 -0.39 -2.85
C ASP A 103 11.01 0.12 -3.10
N ILE A 104 12.01 -0.50 -2.42
CA ILE A 104 13.42 -0.06 -2.45
C ILE A 104 13.98 -0.05 -3.87
N SER A 105 13.57 -1.03 -4.68
CA SER A 105 13.97 -1.14 -6.08
C SER A 105 13.21 -0.17 -6.99
N THR A 106 12.34 0.69 -6.44
CA THR A 106 11.28 1.38 -7.19
C THR A 106 10.39 0.34 -7.88
N THR A 107 9.22 0.07 -7.32
CA THR A 107 8.30 -0.89 -7.97
C THR A 107 7.80 -0.30 -9.28
N PHE A 108 8.10 -0.97 -10.38
CA PHE A 108 7.59 -0.58 -11.68
C PHE A 108 6.44 -1.49 -12.11
N ASN A 109 5.43 -0.91 -12.77
CA ASN A 109 4.33 -1.63 -13.38
C ASN A 109 4.34 -1.30 -14.88
N ALA A 110 4.57 -2.34 -15.69
CA ALA A 110 4.53 -2.22 -17.14
C ALA A 110 3.11 -2.49 -17.63
N TRP A 111 2.45 -1.46 -18.13
CA TRP A 111 1.10 -1.51 -18.64
C TRP A 111 1.07 -1.90 -20.12
N SER A 112 0.12 -2.77 -20.47
CA SER A 112 -0.24 -3.11 -21.84
C SER A 112 -1.74 -2.85 -22.01
N PHE A 113 -2.11 -2.05 -23.01
CA PHE A 113 -3.48 -1.70 -23.32
C PHE A 113 -3.98 -2.46 -24.52
N LYS A 114 -5.24 -2.89 -24.46
CA LYS A 114 -5.93 -3.63 -25.54
C LYS A 114 -7.30 -3.02 -25.71
N PHE A 115 -7.48 -2.21 -26.73
CA PHE A 115 -8.77 -1.68 -27.14
C PHE A 115 -9.17 -2.30 -28.47
N THR A 116 -10.43 -2.60 -28.62
CA THR A 116 -11.04 -2.95 -29.93
C THR A 116 -11.03 -1.72 -30.83
N ASP A 117 -11.20 -1.90 -32.14
CA ASP A 117 -11.19 -0.75 -33.06
C ASP A 117 -12.39 0.15 -32.83
N GLN A 118 -13.54 -0.40 -32.43
CA GLN A 118 -14.71 0.39 -32.02
C GLN A 118 -14.44 1.24 -30.76
N GLU A 119 -13.78 0.67 -29.75
CA GLU A 119 -13.43 1.42 -28.54
C GLU A 119 -12.40 2.54 -28.84
N LYS A 120 -11.45 2.28 -29.73
CA LYS A 120 -10.51 3.32 -30.20
C LYS A 120 -11.20 4.46 -30.92
N GLU A 121 -12.21 4.15 -31.77
CA GLU A 121 -13.00 5.15 -32.46
C GLU A 121 -13.78 6.02 -31.49
N VAL A 122 -14.44 5.44 -30.50
CA VAL A 122 -15.13 6.18 -29.44
C VAL A 122 -14.19 7.09 -28.66
N LEU A 123 -13.01 6.58 -28.27
CA LEU A 123 -11.99 7.36 -27.57
C LEU A 123 -11.51 8.55 -28.43
N TYR A 124 -11.28 8.32 -29.72
CA TYR A 124 -10.88 9.35 -30.67
C TYR A 124 -11.94 10.43 -30.83
N LEU A 125 -13.22 10.04 -31.03
CA LEU A 125 -14.35 10.96 -31.17
C LEU A 125 -14.60 11.79 -29.90
N THR A 126 -14.31 11.24 -28.73
CA THR A 126 -14.43 11.93 -27.44
C THR A 126 -13.16 12.70 -27.07
N LYS A 127 -12.21 12.83 -27.98
CA LYS A 127 -10.91 13.53 -27.81
C LYS A 127 -10.08 13.02 -26.63
N ASN A 128 -10.14 11.73 -26.37
CA ASN A 128 -9.29 11.06 -25.41
C ASN A 128 -8.07 10.45 -26.13
N ASP A 129 -6.90 10.60 -25.52
CA ASP A 129 -5.69 9.94 -26.00
C ASP A 129 -5.80 8.42 -25.80
N ILE A 130 -5.43 7.66 -26.82
CA ILE A 130 -5.40 6.21 -26.75
C ILE A 130 -4.05 5.79 -26.13
N PRO A 131 -4.03 5.26 -24.90
CA PRO A 131 -2.78 4.83 -24.30
C PRO A 131 -2.26 3.58 -25.01
N VAL A 132 -0.98 3.60 -25.40
CA VAL A 132 -0.35 2.47 -26.12
C VAL A 132 0.38 1.56 -25.16
N LYS A 133 1.32 2.10 -24.43
CA LYS A 133 2.10 1.44 -23.37
C LYS A 133 2.56 2.49 -22.39
N SER A 134 2.59 2.15 -21.14
CA SER A 134 3.13 3.02 -20.11
C SER A 134 3.83 2.24 -19.01
N THR A 135 4.73 2.91 -18.32
CA THR A 135 5.37 2.39 -17.12
C THR A 135 5.01 3.29 -15.96
N GLU A 136 4.38 2.73 -14.96
CA GLU A 136 4.09 3.39 -13.69
C GLU A 136 5.18 3.04 -12.69
N LEU A 137 5.74 4.04 -12.04
CA LEU A 137 6.77 3.88 -11.03
C LEU A 137 6.22 4.22 -9.65
N THR A 138 6.32 3.26 -8.73
CA THR A 138 6.01 3.50 -7.31
C THR A 138 7.30 3.86 -6.59
N MET A 139 7.38 5.09 -6.10
CA MET A 139 8.56 5.60 -5.41
C MET A 139 8.77 4.89 -4.05
N PRO A 140 10.02 4.76 -3.61
CA PRO A 140 10.35 4.20 -2.32
C PRO A 140 9.65 4.93 -1.16
N ARG A 141 9.31 4.17 -0.11
CA ARG A 141 8.75 4.68 1.13
C ARG A 141 9.53 4.12 2.31
N LEU A 142 9.83 4.97 3.29
CA LEU A 142 10.44 4.56 4.53
C LEU A 142 9.41 4.65 5.66
N VAL A 143 9.18 3.53 6.34
CA VAL A 143 8.29 3.45 7.51
C VAL A 143 9.17 3.28 8.74
N LEU A 144 9.05 4.21 9.67
CA LEU A 144 9.72 4.17 10.98
C LEU A 144 8.68 3.93 12.05
N GLY A 145 9.00 3.09 13.01
CA GLY A 145 8.11 2.83 14.15
C GLY A 145 8.88 2.61 15.42
N GLY A 146 8.32 3.07 16.53
CA GLY A 146 8.87 2.82 17.85
C GLY A 146 7.79 2.81 18.91
N GLY A 147 7.93 1.90 19.86
CA GLY A 147 7.01 1.78 20.96
C GLY A 147 7.71 1.45 22.28
N TYR A 148 7.05 1.84 23.35
CA TYR A 148 7.50 1.58 24.71
C TYR A 148 6.36 1.10 25.58
N ASN A 149 6.61 0.02 26.33
CA ASN A 149 5.65 -0.59 27.23
C ASN A 149 5.93 -0.14 28.67
N PHE A 150 5.02 0.64 29.23
CA PHE A 150 5.02 1.07 30.62
C PHE A 150 4.27 0.05 31.47
N ARG A 151 4.88 -0.49 32.52
CA ARG A 151 4.21 -1.33 33.50
C ARG A 151 3.69 -0.46 34.63
N LEU A 152 2.37 -0.51 34.84
CA LEU A 152 1.65 0.20 35.90
C LEU A 152 1.22 -0.80 36.96
N GLY A 153 2.17 -1.19 37.82
CA GLY A 153 1.96 -2.27 38.81
C GLY A 153 2.13 -3.67 38.20
N SER A 154 1.43 -4.67 38.79
CA SER A 154 1.52 -6.08 38.41
C SER A 154 0.52 -6.48 37.33
N SER A 155 -0.60 -5.79 37.25
CA SER A 155 -1.76 -6.23 36.44
C SER A 155 -2.03 -5.35 35.21
N VAL A 156 -1.38 -4.17 35.11
CA VAL A 156 -1.65 -3.24 34.02
C VAL A 156 -0.38 -2.87 33.26
N SER A 157 -0.42 -2.93 31.96
CA SER A 157 0.62 -2.36 31.10
C SER A 157 0.04 -1.42 30.05
N LEU A 158 0.78 -0.37 29.72
CA LEU A 158 0.41 0.63 28.74
C LEU A 158 1.49 0.68 27.65
N LEU A 159 1.13 0.32 26.44
CA LEU A 159 1.98 0.52 25.26
C LEU A 159 1.69 1.89 24.64
N ALA A 160 2.72 2.69 24.43
CA ALA A 160 2.67 3.88 23.59
C ALA A 160 3.52 3.65 22.34
N GLU A 161 2.97 3.98 21.18
CA GLU A 161 3.59 3.75 19.89
C GLU A 161 3.53 4.99 19.00
N LEU A 162 4.65 5.30 18.34
CA LEU A 162 4.78 6.35 17.34
C LEU A 162 5.30 5.71 16.06
N ASN A 163 4.62 5.96 14.97
CA ASN A 163 5.03 5.56 13.62
C ASN A 163 5.08 6.80 12.71
N ALA A 164 5.91 6.75 11.69
CA ALA A 164 6.02 7.77 10.66
C ALA A 164 6.27 7.13 9.30
N ASP A 165 5.42 7.46 8.33
CA ASP A 165 5.63 7.11 6.92
C ASP A 165 6.30 8.29 6.23
N LEU A 166 7.49 8.08 5.66
CA LEU A 166 8.21 9.05 4.85
C LEU A 166 8.09 8.65 3.38
N THR A 167 7.61 9.59 2.57
CA THR A 167 7.48 9.42 1.11
C THR A 167 8.34 10.46 0.39
N PHE A 168 8.87 10.07 -0.77
CA PHE A 168 9.86 10.86 -1.53
C PHE A 168 9.33 11.28 -2.91
N ASP A 169 8.03 11.29 -3.08
CA ASP A 169 7.32 11.56 -4.34
C ASP A 169 6.76 12.99 -4.42
N GLY A 170 7.30 13.89 -3.61
CA GLY A 170 6.94 15.30 -3.60
C GLY A 170 5.94 15.69 -2.52
N LYS A 171 5.30 16.83 -2.72
CA LYS A 171 4.39 17.43 -1.74
C LYS A 171 3.09 16.65 -1.64
N ARG A 172 2.74 16.21 -0.43
CA ARG A 172 1.47 15.54 -0.10
C ARG A 172 0.65 16.35 0.89
N ASN A 173 -0.64 16.06 0.99
CA ASN A 173 -1.50 16.66 2.01
C ASN A 173 -1.33 15.95 3.35
N THR A 174 -0.17 16.17 3.99
CA THR A 174 0.21 15.64 5.31
C THR A 174 0.66 16.78 6.21
N VAL A 175 0.73 16.56 7.52
CA VAL A 175 1.10 17.61 8.51
C VAL A 175 2.47 18.21 8.22
N LEU A 176 3.42 17.37 7.82
CA LEU A 176 4.76 17.79 7.46
C LEU A 176 5.00 17.42 5.99
N SER A 177 4.91 18.41 5.12
CA SER A 177 5.07 18.22 3.69
C SER A 177 6.04 19.23 3.11
N GLY A 178 7.17 18.74 2.60
CA GLY A 178 8.16 19.49 1.85
C GLY A 178 8.10 19.20 0.36
N ASN A 179 8.93 19.90 -0.42
CA ASN A 179 8.99 19.70 -1.87
C ASN A 179 9.51 18.31 -2.29
N THR A 180 10.30 17.67 -1.43
CA THR A 180 10.93 16.38 -1.73
C THR A 180 10.46 15.27 -0.80
N VAL A 181 10.15 15.58 0.46
CA VAL A 181 9.80 14.61 1.49
C VAL A 181 8.51 15.03 2.18
N SER A 182 7.60 14.08 2.33
CA SER A 182 6.39 14.23 3.13
C SER A 182 6.38 13.18 4.23
N VAL A 183 5.92 13.57 5.43
CA VAL A 183 5.87 12.71 6.62
C VAL A 183 4.43 12.60 7.12
N ASP A 184 3.94 11.37 7.25
CA ASP A 184 2.63 11.05 7.81
C ASP A 184 2.82 10.36 9.18
N PRO A 185 2.69 11.09 10.30
CA PRO A 185 2.83 10.53 11.63
C PRO A 185 1.57 9.77 12.06
N ARG A 186 1.76 8.75 12.89
CA ARG A 186 0.69 7.94 13.49
C ARG A 186 1.00 7.69 14.96
N LEU A 187 0.01 7.80 15.79
CA LEU A 187 0.09 7.57 17.23
C LEU A 187 -0.84 6.43 17.62
N GLY A 188 -0.34 5.49 18.41
CA GLY A 188 -1.10 4.38 18.96
C GLY A 188 -0.88 4.22 20.46
N ARG A 189 -1.91 3.73 21.14
CA ARG A 189 -1.85 3.34 22.55
C ARG A 189 -2.64 2.05 22.75
N GLU A 190 -2.12 1.17 23.59
CA GLU A 190 -2.81 -0.03 24.04
C GLU A 190 -2.70 -0.13 25.56
N ALA A 191 -3.82 -0.29 26.23
CA ALA A 191 -3.87 -0.66 27.63
C ALA A 191 -4.17 -2.16 27.71
N ASN A 192 -3.30 -2.89 28.38
CA ASN A 192 -3.46 -4.32 28.68
C ASN A 192 -3.71 -4.48 30.17
N ILE A 193 -4.80 -5.16 30.53
CA ILE A 193 -5.24 -5.42 31.90
C ILE A 193 -5.26 -6.93 32.09
N GLU A 194 -4.38 -7.43 32.99
CA GLU A 194 -4.27 -8.86 33.39
C GLU A 194 -4.03 -9.82 32.20
N ASP A 195 -3.46 -9.33 31.08
CA ASP A 195 -3.30 -10.09 29.82
C ASP A 195 -4.60 -10.71 29.27
N VAL A 196 -5.76 -10.20 29.71
CA VAL A 196 -7.10 -10.64 29.29
C VAL A 196 -7.83 -9.54 28.52
N PHE A 197 -7.79 -8.30 29.00
CA PHE A 197 -8.46 -7.18 28.35
C PHE A 197 -7.47 -6.26 27.68
N PHE A 198 -7.74 -5.94 26.41
CA PHE A 198 -6.93 -5.05 25.59
C PHE A 198 -7.79 -3.92 25.04
N VAL A 199 -7.48 -2.69 25.42
CA VAL A 199 -8.13 -1.49 24.90
C VAL A 199 -7.13 -0.74 24.04
N ARG A 200 -7.48 -0.46 22.77
CA ARG A 200 -6.62 0.19 21.79
C ARG A 200 -7.24 1.48 21.29
N ALA A 201 -6.44 2.50 21.16
CA ALA A 201 -6.80 3.76 20.52
C ALA A 201 -5.64 4.27 19.64
N GLY A 202 -5.95 4.89 18.52
CA GLY A 202 -4.93 5.44 17.63
C GLY A 202 -5.46 6.59 16.80
N ILE A 203 -4.53 7.43 16.35
CA ILE A 203 -4.79 8.56 15.49
C ILE A 203 -3.81 8.47 14.32
N ASN A 204 -4.33 8.62 13.10
CA ASN A 204 -3.56 8.61 11.87
C ASN A 204 -4.12 9.63 10.88
N ASN A 205 -3.45 9.78 9.73
CA ASN A 205 -3.92 10.56 8.61
C ASN A 205 -4.22 12.03 8.99
N PHE A 206 -3.27 12.68 9.63
CA PHE A 206 -3.36 14.10 9.93
C PHE A 206 -3.25 14.88 8.61
N GLN A 207 -4.36 15.45 8.15
CA GLN A 207 -4.39 16.28 6.96
C GLN A 207 -4.30 17.76 7.36
N GLN A 208 -3.61 18.55 6.53
CA GLN A 208 -3.71 20.00 6.66
C GLN A 208 -5.11 20.43 6.21
N ALA A 209 -5.80 21.20 7.04
CA ALA A 209 -7.02 21.83 6.61
C ALA A 209 -6.72 22.71 5.39
N ILE A 210 -7.37 22.43 4.28
CA ILE A 210 -7.30 23.29 3.10
C ILE A 210 -7.97 24.61 3.50
N LYS A 211 -7.15 25.69 3.57
CA LYS A 211 -7.65 27.06 3.73
C LYS A 211 -7.98 27.64 2.39
#